data_2a721a8ab15890460367b62048dc2b0f
#
_entry.id   2a721a8ab15890460367b62048dc2b0f
#
_cell.length_a   1.000
_cell.length_b   1.000
_cell.length_c   1.000
_cell.angle_alpha   90.00
_cell.angle_beta   90.00
_cell.angle_gamma   90.00
#
_symmetry.space_group_name_H-M   'P 1'
#
loop_
_entity.id
_entity.type
_entity.pdbx_description
1 polymer ?
#
loop_
_entity_poly.entity_id
_entity_poly.type
_entity_poly.pdbx_seq_one_letter_code
_entity_poly.pdbx_strand_id
1 'polypeptide(L)'
;MERLIDLSEREILALAIFSEEEDSKIYRGFAEGLREQYPASAKVFDEMADEEVRHRTMLFDLYRAKFGDFLPLIRRQDVKGFIKRKPLWLTRPLGLDEVRKYAETMELEWARFYHKAAQSARDSSIRELLDRLADAEDEHESFAHKLGETILTKAARAREDETSRRLFVLRYVQPGLAGLMDGSVSTLAPLFAAAFATHNTWQTFLVGIAASVGAGISMAFAEALSDDGSLTGRGAPVLRGVVCGAMTTAGGLGHTLPYLIPDFFVATIVSVCVVAAELAIISFIRHRFMDTPFLAAAFQVVVGGVLVFIAGIAIGSS
;
A
#
# COMPACT_ATOMS: atom_id res chain seq x y z
N MET A 1 -24.41 5.77 22.06
CA MET A 1 -24.16 6.53 20.81
C MET A 1 -25.46 7.26 20.47
N GLU A 2 -25.42 8.56 20.52
CA GLU A 2 -26.53 9.44 20.21
C GLU A 2 -26.70 9.59 18.69
N ARG A 3 -27.91 9.96 18.23
CA ARG A 3 -28.13 10.29 16.81
C ARG A 3 -27.91 11.80 16.65
N LEU A 4 -27.43 12.24 15.51
CA LEU A 4 -27.21 13.67 15.23
C LEU A 4 -28.47 14.54 15.53
N ILE A 5 -29.65 14.01 15.22
CA ILE A 5 -30.93 14.70 15.43
C ILE A 5 -31.29 14.87 16.92
N ASP A 6 -30.67 14.12 17.81
CA ASP A 6 -30.92 14.19 19.25
C ASP A 6 -29.98 15.20 19.94
N LEU A 7 -28.98 15.76 19.23
CA LEU A 7 -28.03 16.74 19.74
C LEU A 7 -28.60 18.15 19.77
N SER A 8 -28.29 18.90 20.81
CA SER A 8 -28.52 20.34 20.86
C SER A 8 -27.57 21.10 19.95
N GLU A 9 -27.93 22.32 19.53
CA GLU A 9 -27.06 23.21 18.72
C GLU A 9 -25.70 23.42 19.39
N ARG A 10 -25.67 23.51 20.72
CA ARG A 10 -24.47 23.61 21.53
C ARG A 10 -23.57 22.38 21.34
N GLU A 11 -24.11 21.20 21.35
CA GLU A 11 -23.38 19.95 21.15
C GLU A 11 -22.94 19.77 19.70
N ILE A 12 -23.76 20.16 18.74
CA ILE A 12 -23.41 20.14 17.30
C ILE A 12 -22.20 21.03 17.04
N LEU A 13 -22.20 22.28 17.52
CA LEU A 13 -21.05 23.17 17.35
C LEU A 13 -19.81 22.67 18.06
N ALA A 14 -19.95 22.14 19.29
CA ALA A 14 -18.81 21.58 20.01
C ALA A 14 -18.20 20.35 19.31
N LEU A 15 -19.06 19.46 18.78
CA LEU A 15 -18.62 18.31 18.00
C LEU A 15 -17.87 18.77 16.74
N ALA A 16 -18.39 19.75 16.02
CA ALA A 16 -17.72 20.33 14.87
C ALA A 16 -16.35 20.92 15.24
N ILE A 17 -16.25 21.76 16.27
CA ILE A 17 -14.99 22.37 16.72
C ILE A 17 -13.91 21.32 17.03
N PHE A 18 -14.25 20.26 17.77
CA PHE A 18 -13.27 19.20 18.09
C PHE A 18 -12.86 18.41 16.86
N SER A 19 -13.77 18.25 15.92
CA SER A 19 -13.52 17.47 14.73
C SER A 19 -12.64 18.20 13.72
N GLU A 20 -12.86 19.50 13.51
CA GLU A 20 -11.98 20.33 12.68
C GLU A 20 -10.54 20.35 13.22
N GLU A 21 -10.38 20.40 14.57
CA GLU A 21 -9.06 20.29 15.17
C GLU A 21 -8.41 18.92 14.93
N GLU A 22 -9.18 17.85 14.94
CA GLU A 22 -8.69 16.50 14.66
C GLU A 22 -8.30 16.34 13.21
N ASP A 23 -9.13 16.84 12.28
CA ASP A 23 -8.89 16.72 10.84
C ASP A 23 -7.72 17.59 10.38
N SER A 24 -7.54 18.79 10.93
CA SER A 24 -6.33 19.60 10.70
C SER A 24 -5.05 18.84 11.09
N LYS A 25 -5.06 18.07 12.18
CA LYS A 25 -3.91 17.23 12.59
C LYS A 25 -3.70 16.04 11.63
N ILE A 26 -4.77 15.47 11.11
CA ILE A 26 -4.70 14.39 10.12
C ILE A 26 -4.07 14.91 8.82
N TYR A 27 -4.52 16.05 8.30
CA TYR A 27 -3.96 16.65 7.08
C TYR A 27 -2.50 17.06 7.24
N ARG A 28 -2.11 17.62 8.40
CA ARG A 28 -0.68 17.85 8.68
C ARG A 28 0.13 16.55 8.72
N GLY A 29 -0.45 15.47 9.26
CA GLY A 29 0.17 14.15 9.25
C GLY A 29 0.34 13.58 7.83
N PHE A 30 -0.62 13.83 6.92
CA PHE A 30 -0.50 13.48 5.50
C PHE A 30 0.59 14.31 4.83
N ALA A 31 0.60 15.62 5.04
CA ALA A 31 1.63 16.50 4.51
C ALA A 31 3.03 16.07 4.94
N GLU A 32 3.24 15.79 6.24
CA GLU A 32 4.52 15.28 6.73
C GLU A 32 4.94 13.97 6.08
N GLY A 33 4.01 13.00 5.95
CA GLY A 33 4.29 11.70 5.36
C GLY A 33 4.61 11.76 3.87
N LEU A 34 4.07 12.75 3.16
CA LEU A 34 4.23 12.92 1.73
C LEU A 34 5.37 13.88 1.34
N ARG A 35 5.83 14.73 2.24
CA ARG A 35 6.72 15.88 1.95
C ARG A 35 7.99 15.53 1.20
N GLU A 36 8.61 14.42 1.54
CA GLU A 36 9.87 13.99 0.92
C GLU A 36 9.68 13.50 -0.53
N GLN A 37 8.62 12.74 -0.77
CA GLN A 37 8.40 12.05 -2.05
C GLN A 37 7.41 12.78 -2.97
N TYR A 38 6.46 13.52 -2.39
CA TYR A 38 5.35 14.19 -3.06
C TYR A 38 5.16 15.63 -2.54
N PRO A 39 6.16 16.51 -2.70
CA PRO A 39 6.15 17.83 -2.06
C PRO A 39 4.99 18.73 -2.53
N ALA A 40 4.54 18.58 -3.77
CA ALA A 40 3.43 19.37 -4.30
C ALA A 40 2.09 18.94 -3.66
N SER A 41 1.83 17.65 -3.54
CA SER A 41 0.66 17.13 -2.82
C SER A 41 0.73 17.43 -1.32
N ALA A 42 1.92 17.34 -0.70
CA ALA A 42 2.13 17.71 0.69
C ALA A 42 1.73 19.16 0.99
N LYS A 43 2.09 20.08 0.08
CA LYS A 43 1.72 21.50 0.23
C LYS A 43 0.19 21.68 0.23
N VAL A 44 -0.52 20.94 -0.58
CA VAL A 44 -1.98 21.01 -0.63
C VAL A 44 -2.60 20.52 0.68
N PHE A 45 -2.09 19.43 1.25
CA PHE A 45 -2.57 18.97 2.56
C PHE A 45 -2.20 19.93 3.70
N ASP A 46 -1.08 20.67 3.62
CA ASP A 46 -0.81 21.78 4.54
C ASP A 46 -1.85 22.90 4.40
N GLU A 47 -2.24 23.26 3.17
CA GLU A 47 -3.27 24.29 2.89
C GLU A 47 -4.65 23.85 3.41
N MET A 48 -5.04 22.59 3.21
CA MET A 48 -6.26 22.01 3.78
C MET A 48 -6.23 22.06 5.32
N ALA A 49 -5.11 21.65 5.94
CA ALA A 49 -4.98 21.72 7.39
C ALA A 49 -5.15 23.14 7.95
N ASP A 50 -4.67 24.16 7.24
CA ASP A 50 -4.84 25.56 7.61
C ASP A 50 -6.30 26.03 7.43
N GLU A 51 -7.03 25.42 6.51
CA GLU A 51 -8.45 25.70 6.28
C GLU A 51 -9.31 25.13 7.41
N GLU A 52 -9.05 23.89 7.86
CA GLU A 52 -9.73 23.32 9.03
C GLU A 52 -9.51 24.17 10.31
N VAL A 53 -8.32 24.75 10.46
CA VAL A 53 -8.06 25.71 11.56
C VAL A 53 -8.94 26.96 11.43
N ARG A 54 -9.20 27.44 10.21
CA ARG A 54 -10.11 28.57 9.98
C ARG A 54 -11.57 28.18 10.27
N HIS A 55 -12.04 27.03 9.81
CA HIS A 55 -13.38 26.50 10.10
C HIS A 55 -13.58 26.37 11.60
N ARG A 56 -12.64 25.75 12.30
CA ARG A 56 -12.65 25.64 13.76
C ARG A 56 -12.77 27.00 14.45
N THR A 57 -12.03 27.99 13.97
CA THR A 57 -12.04 29.34 14.57
C THR A 57 -13.41 30.00 14.38
N MET A 58 -13.98 29.94 13.19
CA MET A 58 -15.32 30.48 12.92
C MET A 58 -16.40 29.81 13.80
N LEU A 59 -16.33 28.48 13.92
CA LEU A 59 -17.24 27.72 14.79
C LEU A 59 -17.08 28.11 16.27
N PHE A 60 -15.84 28.25 16.74
CA PHE A 60 -15.55 28.62 18.13
C PHE A 60 -16.01 30.04 18.46
N ASP A 61 -15.80 30.98 17.58
CA ASP A 61 -16.23 32.37 17.77
C ASP A 61 -17.76 32.46 17.87
N LEU A 62 -18.49 31.78 16.99
CA LEU A 62 -19.94 31.70 17.05
C LEU A 62 -20.42 30.99 18.33
N TYR A 63 -19.79 29.85 18.65
CA TYR A 63 -20.09 29.11 19.88
C TYR A 63 -19.94 30.00 21.12
N ARG A 64 -18.80 30.70 21.22
CA ARG A 64 -18.48 31.58 22.35
C ARG A 64 -19.50 32.70 22.48
N ALA A 65 -19.88 33.31 21.37
CA ALA A 65 -20.88 34.38 21.35
C ALA A 65 -22.28 33.92 21.79
N LYS A 66 -22.65 32.65 21.54
CA LYS A 66 -23.98 32.12 21.86
C LYS A 66 -24.05 31.42 23.20
N PHE A 67 -22.99 30.69 23.59
CA PHE A 67 -23.04 29.73 24.71
C PHE A 67 -21.92 29.95 25.75
N GLY A 68 -21.04 30.92 25.54
CA GLY A 68 -19.90 31.20 26.43
C GLY A 68 -18.70 30.27 26.18
N ASP A 69 -17.72 30.31 27.10
CA ASP A 69 -16.41 29.67 26.88
C ASP A 69 -16.37 28.17 27.15
N PHE A 70 -17.41 27.60 27.76
CA PHE A 70 -17.39 26.19 28.18
C PHE A 70 -17.94 25.27 27.08
N LEU A 71 -17.06 24.48 26.47
CA LEU A 71 -17.42 23.47 25.48
C LEU A 71 -17.82 22.16 26.17
N PRO A 72 -18.97 21.56 25.82
CA PRO A 72 -19.31 20.20 26.25
C PRO A 72 -18.35 19.18 25.63
N LEU A 73 -17.99 18.15 26.38
CA LEU A 73 -17.13 17.09 25.90
C LEU A 73 -17.98 16.11 25.07
N ILE A 74 -17.96 16.26 23.77
CA ILE A 74 -18.61 15.36 22.82
C ILE A 74 -17.61 15.00 21.71
N ARG A 75 -17.60 13.73 21.30
CA ARG A 75 -16.68 13.22 20.28
C ARG A 75 -17.46 12.50 19.18
N ARG A 76 -16.89 12.39 17.98
CA ARG A 76 -17.46 11.60 16.87
C ARG A 76 -17.88 10.18 17.28
N GLN A 77 -17.07 9.50 18.09
CA GLN A 77 -17.38 8.15 18.57
C GLN A 77 -18.63 8.06 19.45
N ASP A 78 -19.09 9.18 20.00
CA ASP A 78 -20.28 9.24 20.85
C ASP A 78 -21.56 9.39 20.01
N VAL A 79 -21.42 9.75 18.72
CA VAL A 79 -22.51 10.02 17.77
C VAL A 79 -22.56 8.95 16.68
N LYS A 80 -23.78 8.50 16.33
CA LYS A 80 -23.98 7.54 15.25
C LYS A 80 -23.86 8.20 13.88
N GLY A 81 -23.24 7.51 12.94
CA GLY A 81 -23.18 7.94 11.54
C GLY A 81 -21.80 8.38 11.08
N PHE A 82 -20.84 8.52 11.99
CA PHE A 82 -19.44 8.79 11.64
C PHE A 82 -18.63 7.53 11.39
N ILE A 83 -17.73 7.61 10.41
CA ILE A 83 -16.77 6.55 10.09
C ILE A 83 -15.67 6.54 11.16
N LYS A 84 -15.28 5.35 11.61
CA LYS A 84 -14.16 5.23 12.54
C LYS A 84 -12.86 5.67 11.86
N ARG A 85 -12.26 6.73 12.35
CA ARG A 85 -10.96 7.22 11.86
C ARG A 85 -9.85 6.22 12.20
N LYS A 86 -8.93 6.02 11.25
CA LYS A 86 -7.71 5.25 11.51
C LYS A 86 -6.77 6.09 12.37
N PRO A 87 -6.03 5.49 13.31
CA PRO A 87 -5.00 6.21 14.06
C PRO A 87 -3.96 6.84 13.12
N LEU A 88 -3.47 8.03 13.46
CA LEU A 88 -2.53 8.81 12.63
C LEU A 88 -1.27 8.03 12.22
N TRP A 89 -0.76 7.17 13.12
CA TRP A 89 0.40 6.33 12.84
C TRP A 89 0.15 5.23 11.79
N LEU A 90 -1.12 4.85 11.57
CA LEU A 90 -1.53 3.94 10.50
C LEU A 90 -1.74 4.64 9.16
N THR A 91 -1.91 5.97 9.15
CA THR A 91 -2.13 6.74 7.92
C THR A 91 -0.83 7.27 7.32
N ARG A 92 0.23 7.48 8.11
CA ARG A 92 1.54 7.95 7.62
C ARG A 92 2.20 7.06 6.54
N PRO A 93 2.15 5.72 6.61
CA PRO A 93 2.75 4.87 5.57
C PRO A 93 1.87 4.67 4.33
N LEU A 94 0.71 5.30 4.23
CA LEU A 94 -0.17 5.18 3.08
C LEU A 94 0.47 5.84 1.84
N GLY A 95 0.30 5.21 0.68
CA GLY A 95 0.69 5.82 -0.59
C GLY A 95 -0.18 7.02 -0.93
N LEU A 96 0.28 7.83 -1.90
CA LEU A 96 -0.40 9.07 -2.30
C LEU A 96 -1.88 8.88 -2.64
N ASP A 97 -2.21 7.83 -3.40
CA ASP A 97 -3.59 7.55 -3.83
C ASP A 97 -4.51 7.17 -2.65
N GLU A 98 -3.98 6.41 -1.68
CA GLU A 98 -4.74 6.06 -0.48
C GLU A 98 -4.99 7.27 0.41
N VAL A 99 -4.01 8.18 0.53
CA VAL A 99 -4.16 9.42 1.29
C VAL A 99 -5.19 10.32 0.64
N ARG A 100 -5.17 10.48 -0.69
CA ARG A 100 -6.17 11.25 -1.46
C ARG A 100 -7.58 10.70 -1.27
N LYS A 101 -7.75 9.38 -1.41
CA LYS A 101 -9.04 8.72 -1.21
C LYS A 101 -9.55 8.83 0.22
N TYR A 102 -8.64 8.79 1.19
CA TYR A 102 -9.02 8.97 2.59
C TYR A 102 -9.48 10.42 2.85
N ALA A 103 -8.78 11.42 2.32
CA ALA A 103 -9.19 12.82 2.39
C ALA A 103 -10.56 13.03 1.76
N GLU A 104 -10.79 12.56 0.52
CA GLU A 104 -12.10 12.61 -0.16
C GLU A 104 -13.23 12.03 0.72
N THR A 105 -12.96 10.92 1.39
CA THR A 105 -13.94 10.31 2.30
C THR A 105 -14.22 11.19 3.52
N MET A 106 -13.20 11.91 4.02
CA MET A 106 -13.34 12.83 5.16
C MET A 106 -14.22 14.03 4.79
N GLU A 107 -13.94 14.68 3.68
CA GLU A 107 -14.69 15.83 3.17
C GLU A 107 -16.17 15.47 2.94
N LEU A 108 -16.43 14.36 2.26
CA LEU A 108 -17.79 13.89 2.00
C LEU A 108 -18.58 13.61 3.29
N GLU A 109 -17.91 13.12 4.34
CA GLU A 109 -18.53 12.88 5.64
C GLU A 109 -18.94 14.19 6.30
N TRP A 110 -18.07 15.22 6.23
CA TRP A 110 -18.33 16.54 6.81
C TRP A 110 -19.39 17.33 6.04
N ALA A 111 -19.33 17.36 4.73
CA ALA A 111 -20.38 17.97 3.92
C ALA A 111 -21.76 17.41 4.31
N ARG A 112 -21.89 16.09 4.42
CA ARG A 112 -23.14 15.45 4.86
C ARG A 112 -23.54 15.80 6.29
N PHE A 113 -22.57 15.92 7.20
CA PHE A 113 -22.83 16.34 8.57
C PHE A 113 -23.33 17.77 8.63
N TYR A 114 -22.63 18.71 7.99
CA TYR A 114 -22.99 20.13 8.01
C TYR A 114 -24.34 20.38 7.36
N HIS A 115 -24.64 19.78 6.21
CA HIS A 115 -25.99 19.88 5.60
C HIS A 115 -27.09 19.40 6.53
N LYS A 116 -26.93 18.28 7.22
CA LYS A 116 -27.93 17.79 8.17
C LYS A 116 -28.05 18.67 9.40
N ALA A 117 -26.93 19.15 9.92
CA ALA A 117 -26.88 20.01 11.08
C ALA A 117 -27.55 21.36 10.77
N ALA A 118 -27.29 21.96 9.62
CA ALA A 118 -27.94 23.20 9.16
C ALA A 118 -29.46 23.05 9.05
N GLN A 119 -29.94 21.93 8.48
CA GLN A 119 -31.39 21.65 8.38
C GLN A 119 -32.07 21.53 9.73
N SER A 120 -31.36 21.09 10.78
CA SER A 120 -31.91 20.92 12.12
C SER A 120 -31.74 22.15 13.00
N ALA A 121 -30.90 23.11 12.61
CA ALA A 121 -30.59 24.31 13.37
C ALA A 121 -31.81 25.26 13.42
N ARG A 122 -32.13 25.75 14.63
CA ARG A 122 -33.19 26.72 14.88
C ARG A 122 -32.72 28.17 14.82
N ASP A 123 -31.50 28.40 15.33
CA ASP A 123 -30.82 29.69 15.29
C ASP A 123 -30.34 29.99 13.87
N SER A 124 -30.73 31.16 13.32
CA SER A 124 -30.42 31.52 11.93
C SER A 124 -28.94 31.72 11.68
N SER A 125 -28.18 32.23 12.67
CA SER A 125 -26.73 32.44 12.52
C SER A 125 -25.94 31.13 12.59
N ILE A 126 -26.42 30.18 13.39
CA ILE A 126 -25.85 28.82 13.41
C ILE A 126 -26.11 28.12 12.08
N ARG A 127 -27.34 28.19 11.59
CA ARG A 127 -27.71 27.62 10.28
C ARG A 127 -26.86 28.20 9.15
N GLU A 128 -26.73 29.52 9.07
CA GLU A 128 -25.96 30.19 8.04
C GLU A 128 -24.48 29.80 8.06
N LEU A 129 -23.88 29.65 9.24
CA LEU A 129 -22.49 29.16 9.36
C LEU A 129 -22.36 27.71 8.92
N LEU A 130 -23.28 26.84 9.36
CA LEU A 130 -23.24 25.41 8.99
C LEU A 130 -23.49 25.20 7.48
N ASP A 131 -24.37 25.99 6.84
CA ASP A 131 -24.58 25.96 5.40
C ASP A 131 -23.31 26.39 4.66
N ARG A 132 -22.65 27.47 5.08
CA ARG A 132 -21.36 27.91 4.48
C ARG A 132 -20.25 26.87 4.63
N LEU A 133 -20.19 26.19 5.78
CA LEU A 133 -19.22 25.11 5.97
C LEU A 133 -19.57 23.89 5.10
N ALA A 134 -20.85 23.55 4.96
CA ALA A 134 -21.28 22.49 4.05
C ALA A 134 -20.86 22.77 2.60
N ASP A 135 -21.08 24.00 2.12
CA ASP A 135 -20.64 24.42 0.78
C ASP A 135 -19.12 24.34 0.62
N ALA A 136 -18.35 24.71 1.65
CA ALA A 136 -16.89 24.61 1.64
C ALA A 136 -16.42 23.15 1.57
N GLU A 137 -17.01 22.24 2.35
CA GLU A 137 -16.68 20.81 2.31
C GLU A 137 -17.07 20.15 0.97
N ASP A 138 -18.17 20.57 0.34
CA ASP A 138 -18.53 20.11 -1.01
C ASP A 138 -17.52 20.60 -2.06
N GLU A 139 -16.97 21.82 -1.90
CA GLU A 139 -15.88 22.31 -2.73
C GLU A 139 -14.60 21.50 -2.48
N HIS A 140 -14.29 21.17 -1.24
CA HIS A 140 -13.13 20.36 -0.86
C HIS A 140 -13.22 18.91 -1.37
N GLU A 141 -14.38 18.26 -1.32
CA GLU A 141 -14.60 16.96 -1.95
C GLU A 141 -14.26 17.01 -3.44
N SER A 142 -14.84 18.00 -4.14
CA SER A 142 -14.53 18.27 -5.55
C SER A 142 -13.03 18.58 -5.77
N PHE A 143 -12.39 19.25 -4.81
CA PHE A 143 -10.98 19.60 -4.82
C PHE A 143 -10.09 18.38 -4.59
N ALA A 144 -10.39 17.53 -3.60
CA ALA A 144 -9.67 16.29 -3.33
C ALA A 144 -9.74 15.32 -4.52
N HIS A 145 -10.89 15.20 -5.17
CA HIS A 145 -11.07 14.47 -6.42
C HIS A 145 -10.23 15.08 -7.56
N LYS A 146 -10.24 16.40 -7.70
CA LYS A 146 -9.50 17.16 -8.73
C LYS A 146 -8.02 17.36 -8.40
N LEU A 147 -7.56 17.03 -7.18
CA LEU A 147 -6.17 17.23 -6.76
C LEU A 147 -5.19 16.58 -7.73
N GLY A 148 -5.55 15.40 -8.24
CA GLY A 148 -4.80 14.72 -9.28
C GLY A 148 -4.95 15.32 -10.69
N GLU A 149 -6.00 16.08 -10.97
CA GLU A 149 -6.32 16.49 -12.36
C GLU A 149 -6.10 17.98 -12.66
N THR A 150 -6.37 18.88 -11.72
CA THR A 150 -6.46 20.31 -12.03
C THR A 150 -5.55 21.21 -11.20
N ILE A 151 -5.22 20.84 -9.97
CA ILE A 151 -4.53 21.72 -9.02
C ILE A 151 -3.01 21.61 -9.13
N LEU A 152 -2.52 20.40 -9.32
CA LEU A 152 -1.10 20.21 -9.58
C LEU A 152 -0.79 20.67 -11.01
N THR A 153 0.25 21.48 -11.17
CA THR A 153 0.77 21.78 -12.51
C THR A 153 1.08 20.47 -13.24
N LYS A 154 0.90 20.42 -14.56
CA LYS A 154 1.23 19.22 -15.36
C LYS A 154 2.63 18.69 -15.08
N ALA A 155 3.59 19.58 -14.79
CA ALA A 155 4.97 19.21 -14.46
C ALA A 155 5.09 18.58 -13.06
N ALA A 156 4.36 19.09 -12.05
CA ALA A 156 4.35 18.52 -10.71
C ALA A 156 3.69 17.14 -10.71
N ARG A 157 2.56 16.99 -11.40
CA ARG A 157 1.88 15.70 -11.57
C ARG A 157 2.77 14.67 -12.25
N ALA A 158 3.41 15.02 -13.36
CA ALA A 158 4.30 14.09 -14.07
C ALA A 158 5.47 13.63 -13.18
N ARG A 159 6.01 14.49 -12.32
CA ARG A 159 7.05 14.13 -11.36
C ARG A 159 6.53 13.19 -10.26
N GLU A 160 5.35 13.44 -9.74
CA GLU A 160 4.72 12.59 -8.71
C GLU A 160 4.35 11.21 -9.28
N ASP A 161 3.83 11.14 -10.51
CA ASP A 161 3.53 9.89 -11.20
C ASP A 161 4.82 9.08 -11.47
N GLU A 162 5.89 9.73 -11.88
CA GLU A 162 7.21 9.11 -12.05
C GLU A 162 7.75 8.58 -10.72
N THR A 163 7.63 9.36 -9.64
CA THR A 163 8.03 8.95 -8.30
C THR A 163 7.22 7.74 -7.82
N SER A 164 5.91 7.76 -7.99
CA SER A 164 5.03 6.63 -7.67
C SER A 164 5.42 5.36 -8.42
N ARG A 165 5.63 5.48 -9.73
CA ARG A 165 6.08 4.37 -10.59
C ARG A 165 7.45 3.84 -10.15
N ARG A 166 8.40 4.72 -9.87
CA ARG A 166 9.73 4.34 -9.37
C ARG A 166 9.64 3.61 -8.04
N LEU A 167 8.86 4.11 -7.08
CA LEU A 167 8.66 3.46 -5.79
C LEU A 167 7.98 2.11 -5.91
N PHE A 168 7.00 1.97 -6.79
CA PHE A 168 6.38 0.68 -7.09
C PHE A 168 7.41 -0.35 -7.59
N VAL A 169 8.26 0.06 -8.54
CA VAL A 169 9.32 -0.83 -9.03
C VAL A 169 10.29 -1.21 -7.92
N LEU A 170 10.74 -0.25 -7.11
CA LEU A 170 11.72 -0.46 -6.04
C LEU A 170 11.18 -1.31 -4.87
N ARG A 171 9.88 -1.18 -4.55
CA ARG A 171 9.27 -1.83 -3.37
C ARG A 171 8.62 -3.18 -3.68
N TYR A 172 8.16 -3.39 -4.92
CA TYR A 172 7.43 -4.59 -5.30
C TYR A 172 8.11 -5.37 -6.43
N VAL A 173 8.42 -4.69 -7.55
CA VAL A 173 8.92 -5.41 -8.74
C VAL A 173 10.34 -5.93 -8.51
N GLN A 174 11.27 -5.11 -8.04
CA GLN A 174 12.65 -5.53 -7.80
C GLN A 174 12.77 -6.65 -6.77
N PRO A 175 12.24 -6.51 -5.53
CA PRO A 175 12.34 -7.60 -4.55
C PRO A 175 11.54 -8.82 -4.99
N GLY A 176 10.38 -8.65 -5.61
CA GLY A 176 9.59 -9.75 -6.12
C GLY A 176 10.31 -10.52 -7.23
N LEU A 177 10.95 -9.81 -8.15
CA LEU A 177 11.75 -10.42 -9.21
C LEU A 177 13.00 -11.13 -8.66
N ALA A 178 13.70 -10.51 -7.69
CA ALA A 178 14.84 -11.13 -7.04
C ALA A 178 14.43 -12.43 -6.34
N GLY A 179 13.31 -12.40 -5.61
CA GLY A 179 12.75 -13.58 -4.96
C GLY A 179 12.34 -14.65 -5.96
N LEU A 180 11.61 -14.28 -7.03
CA LEU A 180 11.20 -15.25 -8.04
C LEU A 180 12.40 -15.91 -8.73
N MET A 181 13.44 -15.13 -9.05
CA MET A 181 14.68 -15.67 -9.63
C MET A 181 15.38 -16.65 -8.67
N ASP A 182 15.51 -16.26 -7.40
CA ASP A 182 16.12 -17.14 -6.41
C ASP A 182 15.31 -18.42 -6.23
N GLY A 183 13.99 -18.33 -6.04
CA GLY A 183 13.11 -19.47 -5.89
C GLY A 183 13.13 -20.42 -7.09
N SER A 184 13.09 -19.87 -8.31
CA SER A 184 13.10 -20.68 -9.54
C SER A 184 14.47 -21.29 -9.90
N VAL A 185 15.56 -20.84 -9.26
CA VAL A 185 16.90 -21.35 -9.57
C VAL A 185 17.51 -22.11 -8.39
N SER A 186 17.50 -21.54 -7.18
CA SER A 186 18.21 -22.14 -6.02
C SER A 186 17.58 -23.47 -5.55
N THR A 187 16.27 -23.66 -5.78
CA THR A 187 15.56 -24.88 -5.37
C THR A 187 15.68 -26.04 -6.40
N LEU A 188 16.15 -25.76 -7.62
CA LEU A 188 16.29 -26.80 -8.66
C LEU A 188 17.28 -27.90 -8.26
N ALA A 189 18.45 -27.52 -7.72
CA ALA A 189 19.48 -28.49 -7.36
C ALA A 189 18.99 -29.52 -6.31
N PRO A 190 18.47 -29.13 -5.14
CA PRO A 190 17.95 -30.08 -4.17
C PRO A 190 16.75 -30.86 -4.66
N LEU A 191 15.86 -30.24 -5.46
CA LEU A 191 14.68 -30.91 -6.02
C LEU A 191 15.07 -32.01 -6.99
N PHE A 192 15.91 -31.73 -8.00
CA PHE A 192 16.32 -32.71 -9.01
C PHE A 192 17.30 -33.71 -8.45
N ALA A 193 18.16 -33.33 -7.48
CA ALA A 193 18.97 -34.31 -6.77
C ALA A 193 18.09 -35.34 -6.05
N ALA A 194 17.08 -34.94 -5.33
CA ALA A 194 16.12 -35.84 -4.70
C ALA A 194 15.34 -36.68 -5.73
N ALA A 195 14.91 -36.08 -6.84
CA ALA A 195 14.18 -36.74 -7.90
C ALA A 195 14.98 -37.89 -8.51
N PHE A 196 16.23 -37.63 -8.90
CA PHE A 196 17.08 -38.61 -9.57
C PHE A 196 17.71 -39.63 -8.62
N ALA A 197 17.92 -39.26 -7.36
CA ALA A 197 18.43 -40.19 -6.34
C ALA A 197 17.36 -41.19 -5.87
N THR A 198 16.11 -40.77 -5.75
CA THR A 198 15.07 -41.58 -5.12
C THR A 198 14.06 -42.17 -6.10
N HIS A 199 13.88 -41.57 -7.28
CA HIS A 199 12.82 -41.88 -8.25
C HIS A 199 11.42 -41.92 -7.60
N ASN A 200 11.24 -41.21 -6.47
CA ASN A 200 10.03 -41.17 -5.68
C ASN A 200 9.44 -39.76 -5.69
N THR A 201 8.28 -39.60 -6.32
CA THR A 201 7.63 -38.29 -6.50
C THR A 201 7.25 -37.64 -5.20
N TRP A 202 6.78 -38.41 -4.20
CA TRP A 202 6.40 -37.89 -2.91
C TRP A 202 7.60 -37.36 -2.09
N GLN A 203 8.71 -38.09 -2.09
CA GLN A 203 9.94 -37.62 -1.41
C GLN A 203 10.49 -36.38 -2.11
N THR A 204 10.49 -36.35 -3.44
CA THR A 204 10.90 -35.19 -4.23
C THR A 204 10.03 -33.97 -3.91
N PHE A 205 8.71 -34.16 -3.83
CA PHE A 205 7.76 -33.11 -3.44
C PHE A 205 8.07 -32.55 -2.04
N LEU A 206 8.32 -33.40 -1.05
CA LEU A 206 8.64 -32.95 0.31
C LEU A 206 9.96 -32.16 0.36
N VAL A 207 10.99 -32.61 -0.35
CA VAL A 207 12.28 -31.91 -0.47
C VAL A 207 12.06 -30.54 -1.17
N GLY A 208 11.29 -30.51 -2.24
CA GLY A 208 10.97 -29.28 -2.97
C GLY A 208 10.23 -28.27 -2.11
N ILE A 209 9.22 -28.69 -1.34
CA ILE A 209 8.51 -27.80 -0.39
C ILE A 209 9.48 -27.25 0.67
N ALA A 210 10.27 -28.13 1.28
CA ALA A 210 11.22 -27.72 2.33
C ALA A 210 12.24 -26.71 1.79
N ALA A 211 12.78 -26.96 0.59
CA ALA A 211 13.69 -26.05 -0.09
C ALA A 211 13.02 -24.70 -0.41
N SER A 212 11.81 -24.74 -0.97
CA SER A 212 11.07 -23.52 -1.37
C SER A 212 10.69 -22.64 -0.18
N VAL A 213 10.16 -23.21 0.88
CA VAL A 213 9.80 -22.49 2.09
C VAL A 213 11.04 -21.95 2.82
N GLY A 214 12.09 -22.80 2.94
CA GLY A 214 13.34 -22.40 3.56
C GLY A 214 14.03 -21.25 2.83
N ALA A 215 14.12 -21.32 1.50
CA ALA A 215 14.65 -20.25 0.66
C ALA A 215 13.79 -18.97 0.80
N GLY A 216 12.47 -19.09 0.79
CA GLY A 216 11.55 -17.95 0.95
C GLY A 216 11.73 -17.23 2.28
N ILE A 217 11.84 -17.96 3.39
CA ILE A 217 12.12 -17.37 4.71
C ILE A 217 13.49 -16.67 4.70
N SER A 218 14.53 -17.33 4.19
CA SER A 218 15.89 -16.78 4.12
C SER A 218 15.92 -15.48 3.32
N MET A 219 15.32 -15.47 2.13
CA MET A 219 15.28 -14.29 1.26
C MET A 219 14.43 -13.16 1.83
N ALA A 220 13.35 -13.47 2.56
CA ALA A 220 12.56 -12.47 3.26
C ALA A 220 13.42 -11.69 4.28
N PHE A 221 14.18 -12.41 5.10
CA PHE A 221 15.08 -11.80 6.09
C PHE A 221 16.25 -11.09 5.41
N ALA A 222 16.88 -11.70 4.41
CA ALA A 222 17.98 -11.10 3.68
C ALA A 222 17.60 -9.76 3.07
N GLU A 223 16.45 -9.66 2.38
CA GLU A 223 15.98 -8.42 1.78
C GLU A 223 15.55 -7.39 2.85
N ALA A 224 14.85 -7.83 3.91
CA ALA A 224 14.40 -6.92 4.97
C ALA A 224 15.56 -6.31 5.77
N LEU A 225 16.65 -7.04 5.96
CA LEU A 225 17.80 -6.62 6.75
C LEU A 225 18.94 -6.02 5.92
N SER A 226 18.87 -6.10 4.58
CA SER A 226 19.93 -5.60 3.68
C SER A 226 20.07 -4.09 3.68
N ASP A 227 18.94 -3.36 3.85
CA ASP A 227 18.86 -1.91 3.69
C ASP A 227 17.56 -1.39 4.31
N ASP A 228 17.67 -0.42 5.21
CA ASP A 228 16.53 0.29 5.79
C ASP A 228 15.83 1.24 4.79
N GLY A 229 16.44 1.45 3.64
CA GLY A 229 15.96 2.29 2.57
C GLY A 229 16.38 3.76 2.68
N SER A 230 17.13 4.14 3.72
CA SER A 230 17.58 5.53 3.91
C SER A 230 18.61 5.94 2.86
N LEU A 231 19.54 5.04 2.52
CA LEU A 231 20.58 5.30 1.52
C LEU A 231 20.09 5.14 0.08
N THR A 232 19.22 4.17 -0.16
CA THR A 232 18.77 3.82 -1.53
C THR A 232 17.50 4.52 -1.94
N GLY A 233 16.77 5.15 -1.01
CA GLY A 233 15.45 5.73 -1.22
C GLY A 233 14.35 4.67 -1.48
N ARG A 234 14.65 3.36 -1.29
CA ARG A 234 13.70 2.26 -1.52
C ARG A 234 12.62 2.21 -0.44
N GLY A 235 12.95 2.52 0.81
CA GLY A 235 12.05 2.48 1.96
C GLY A 235 11.42 1.11 2.20
N ALA A 236 10.49 1.02 3.16
CA ALA A 236 9.63 -0.14 3.43
C ALA A 236 10.37 -1.51 3.48
N PRO A 237 11.40 -1.71 4.31
CA PRO A 237 12.23 -2.92 4.32
C PRO A 237 11.43 -4.19 4.60
N VAL A 238 10.49 -4.15 5.54
CA VAL A 238 9.63 -5.30 5.87
C VAL A 238 8.76 -5.70 4.69
N LEU A 239 8.16 -4.73 4.00
CA LEU A 239 7.33 -4.98 2.83
C LEU A 239 8.14 -5.64 1.71
N ARG A 240 9.34 -5.11 1.42
CA ARG A 240 10.25 -5.69 0.42
C ARG A 240 10.63 -7.12 0.78
N GLY A 241 10.95 -7.36 2.05
CA GLY A 241 11.26 -8.70 2.54
C GLY A 241 10.10 -9.68 2.35
N VAL A 242 8.88 -9.27 2.73
CA VAL A 242 7.68 -10.11 2.54
C VAL A 242 7.44 -10.41 1.06
N VAL A 243 7.55 -9.41 0.19
CA VAL A 243 7.38 -9.60 -1.26
C VAL A 243 8.46 -10.54 -1.81
N CYS A 244 9.72 -10.33 -1.45
CA CYS A 244 10.84 -11.15 -1.87
C CYS A 244 10.64 -12.62 -1.44
N GLY A 245 10.40 -12.86 -0.16
CA GLY A 245 10.22 -14.20 0.39
C GLY A 245 9.01 -14.95 -0.16
N ALA A 246 7.88 -14.24 -0.31
CA ALA A 246 6.67 -14.82 -0.93
C ALA A 246 6.93 -15.25 -2.38
N MET A 247 7.61 -14.41 -3.16
CA MET A 247 7.94 -14.71 -4.56
C MET A 247 9.02 -15.81 -4.68
N THR A 248 9.97 -15.89 -3.75
CA THR A 248 10.94 -17.01 -3.66
C THR A 248 10.20 -18.32 -3.41
N THR A 249 9.31 -18.33 -2.42
CA THR A 249 8.51 -19.53 -2.13
C THR A 249 7.65 -19.93 -3.34
N ALA A 250 6.98 -18.97 -3.98
CA ALA A 250 6.13 -19.24 -5.14
C ALA A 250 6.93 -19.80 -6.32
N GLY A 251 8.12 -19.24 -6.61
CA GLY A 251 9.02 -19.74 -7.65
C GLY A 251 9.44 -21.19 -7.41
N GLY A 252 9.87 -21.52 -6.17
CA GLY A 252 10.24 -22.88 -5.84
C GLY A 252 9.07 -23.87 -5.81
N LEU A 253 7.89 -23.43 -5.38
CA LEU A 253 6.70 -24.27 -5.39
C LEU A 253 6.19 -24.58 -6.83
N GLY A 254 6.35 -23.65 -7.76
CA GLY A 254 5.86 -23.83 -9.13
C GLY A 254 6.31 -25.13 -9.76
N HIS A 255 7.59 -25.38 -9.77
CA HIS A 255 8.17 -26.60 -10.35
C HIS A 255 8.25 -27.79 -9.36
N THR A 256 7.91 -27.58 -8.08
CA THR A 256 7.76 -28.65 -7.08
C THR A 256 6.39 -29.34 -7.18
N LEU A 257 5.30 -28.57 -7.42
CA LEU A 257 3.94 -29.09 -7.48
C LEU A 257 3.71 -30.23 -8.49
N PRO A 258 4.36 -30.28 -9.66
CA PRO A 258 4.25 -31.41 -10.57
C PRO A 258 4.57 -32.78 -9.96
N TYR A 259 5.40 -32.83 -8.91
CA TYR A 259 5.71 -34.09 -8.22
C TYR A 259 4.56 -34.65 -7.35
N LEU A 260 3.41 -34.00 -7.32
CA LEU A 260 2.14 -34.60 -6.87
C LEU A 260 1.58 -35.61 -7.86
N ILE A 261 2.07 -35.62 -9.12
CA ILE A 261 1.74 -36.61 -10.14
C ILE A 261 2.45 -37.91 -9.77
N PRO A 262 1.74 -39.07 -9.68
CA PRO A 262 2.34 -40.33 -9.25
C PRO A 262 3.41 -40.89 -10.22
N ASP A 263 3.27 -40.59 -11.53
CA ASP A 263 4.23 -41.01 -12.53
C ASP A 263 5.47 -40.11 -12.52
N PHE A 264 6.62 -40.68 -12.24
CA PHE A 264 7.90 -39.97 -12.11
C PHE A 264 8.32 -39.25 -13.40
N PHE A 265 8.18 -39.92 -14.57
CA PHE A 265 8.61 -39.31 -15.81
C PHE A 265 7.71 -38.17 -16.24
N VAL A 266 6.39 -38.32 -16.07
CA VAL A 266 5.42 -37.25 -16.32
C VAL A 266 5.65 -36.08 -15.38
N ALA A 267 5.80 -36.33 -14.08
CA ALA A 267 6.08 -35.30 -13.08
C ALA A 267 7.33 -34.48 -13.43
N THR A 268 8.43 -35.18 -13.79
CA THR A 268 9.70 -34.54 -14.13
C THR A 268 9.60 -33.71 -15.40
N ILE A 269 8.95 -34.22 -16.46
CA ILE A 269 8.75 -33.46 -17.70
C ILE A 269 7.92 -32.20 -17.45
N VAL A 270 6.82 -32.31 -16.71
CA VAL A 270 5.98 -31.17 -16.37
C VAL A 270 6.74 -30.16 -15.53
N SER A 271 7.55 -30.62 -14.54
CA SER A 271 8.40 -29.75 -13.73
C SER A 271 9.38 -28.95 -14.59
N VAL A 272 10.06 -29.60 -15.55
CA VAL A 272 10.98 -28.90 -16.48
C VAL A 272 10.25 -27.89 -17.35
N CYS A 273 9.05 -28.20 -17.84
CA CYS A 273 8.21 -27.26 -18.60
C CYS A 273 7.83 -26.03 -17.73
N VAL A 274 7.48 -26.25 -16.47
CA VAL A 274 7.19 -25.16 -15.52
C VAL A 274 8.41 -24.27 -15.32
N VAL A 275 9.59 -24.85 -15.08
CA VAL A 275 10.85 -24.10 -14.97
C VAL A 275 11.08 -23.23 -16.23
N ALA A 276 10.92 -23.81 -17.43
CA ALA A 276 11.09 -23.04 -18.66
C ALA A 276 10.10 -21.86 -18.76
N ALA A 277 8.85 -22.05 -18.34
CA ALA A 277 7.87 -20.98 -18.26
C ALA A 277 8.24 -19.91 -17.22
N GLU A 278 8.67 -20.29 -16.04
CA GLU A 278 9.15 -19.39 -14.99
C GLU A 278 10.31 -18.52 -15.50
N LEU A 279 11.32 -19.11 -16.12
CA LEU A 279 12.48 -18.40 -16.65
C LEU A 279 12.07 -17.42 -17.77
N ALA A 280 11.10 -17.79 -18.62
CA ALA A 280 10.56 -16.89 -19.63
C ALA A 280 9.81 -15.71 -19.02
N ILE A 281 8.98 -15.95 -18.00
CA ILE A 281 8.26 -14.90 -17.24
C ILE A 281 9.26 -13.93 -16.58
N ILE A 282 10.30 -14.45 -15.91
CA ILE A 282 11.36 -13.65 -15.29
C ILE A 282 12.04 -12.77 -16.34
N SER A 283 12.41 -13.34 -17.48
CA SER A 283 13.06 -12.60 -18.59
C SER A 283 12.16 -11.49 -19.14
N PHE A 284 10.85 -11.76 -19.28
CA PHE A 284 9.87 -10.78 -19.71
C PHE A 284 9.71 -9.62 -18.69
N ILE A 285 9.61 -9.93 -17.40
CA ILE A 285 9.49 -8.91 -16.33
C ILE A 285 10.75 -8.03 -16.30
N ARG A 286 11.94 -8.63 -16.38
CA ARG A 286 13.20 -7.87 -16.47
C ARG A 286 13.24 -6.93 -17.67
N HIS A 287 12.83 -7.42 -18.83
CA HIS A 287 12.75 -6.57 -20.03
C HIS A 287 11.77 -5.42 -19.85
N ARG A 288 10.59 -5.68 -19.28
CA ARG A 288 9.49 -4.70 -19.18
C ARG A 288 9.71 -3.60 -18.14
N PHE A 289 10.38 -3.93 -17.02
CA PHE A 289 10.48 -3.05 -15.84
C PHE A 289 11.91 -2.58 -15.52
N MET A 290 12.93 -3.21 -16.10
CA MET A 290 14.34 -2.92 -15.77
C MET A 290 15.18 -2.51 -17.00
N ASP A 291 14.53 -2.17 -18.12
CA ASP A 291 15.17 -1.73 -19.39
C ASP A 291 16.30 -2.66 -19.87
N THR A 292 16.25 -3.95 -19.51
CA THR A 292 17.25 -4.94 -19.91
C THR A 292 16.86 -5.51 -21.29
N PRO A 293 17.76 -5.61 -22.26
CA PRO A 293 17.46 -6.28 -23.52
C PRO A 293 16.98 -7.72 -23.29
N PHE A 294 15.86 -8.09 -23.91
CA PHE A 294 15.22 -9.39 -23.65
C PHE A 294 16.20 -10.57 -23.83
N LEU A 295 16.98 -10.58 -24.89
CA LEU A 295 17.96 -11.64 -25.16
C LEU A 295 19.05 -11.74 -24.07
N ALA A 296 19.52 -10.60 -23.55
CA ALA A 296 20.50 -10.60 -22.47
C ALA A 296 19.88 -11.09 -21.16
N ALA A 297 18.65 -10.69 -20.85
CA ALA A 297 17.92 -11.18 -19.69
C ALA A 297 17.66 -12.69 -19.80
N ALA A 298 17.18 -13.17 -20.94
CA ALA A 298 16.92 -14.58 -21.20
C ALA A 298 18.21 -15.42 -21.10
N PHE A 299 19.29 -14.96 -21.72
CA PHE A 299 20.58 -15.67 -21.67
C PHE A 299 21.10 -15.85 -20.25
N GLN A 300 21.11 -14.77 -19.45
CA GLN A 300 21.59 -14.83 -18.06
C GLN A 300 20.77 -15.79 -17.19
N VAL A 301 19.45 -15.75 -17.31
CA VAL A 301 18.54 -16.55 -16.50
C VAL A 301 18.60 -18.03 -16.93
N VAL A 302 18.60 -18.31 -18.24
CA VAL A 302 18.67 -19.66 -18.80
C VAL A 302 20.02 -20.32 -18.46
N VAL A 303 21.15 -19.62 -18.61
CA VAL A 303 22.45 -20.17 -18.27
C VAL A 303 22.52 -20.53 -16.78
N GLY A 304 22.04 -19.64 -15.89
CA GLY A 304 21.97 -19.93 -14.45
C GLY A 304 21.13 -21.18 -14.15
N GLY A 305 19.92 -21.26 -14.70
CA GLY A 305 19.01 -22.39 -14.53
C GLY A 305 19.60 -23.72 -15.04
N VAL A 306 20.21 -23.71 -16.22
CA VAL A 306 20.86 -24.91 -16.81
C VAL A 306 22.02 -25.39 -15.95
N LEU A 307 22.86 -24.50 -15.48
CA LEU A 307 24.01 -24.89 -14.61
C LEU A 307 23.52 -25.54 -13.32
N VAL A 308 22.53 -24.98 -12.67
CA VAL A 308 21.98 -25.53 -11.41
C VAL A 308 21.23 -26.82 -11.65
N PHE A 309 20.50 -26.95 -12.76
CA PHE A 309 19.84 -28.18 -13.17
C PHE A 309 20.86 -29.33 -13.38
N ILE A 310 21.93 -29.05 -14.14
CA ILE A 310 23.01 -30.04 -14.35
C ILE A 310 23.66 -30.45 -13.02
N ALA A 311 23.94 -29.51 -12.13
CA ALA A 311 24.47 -29.79 -10.79
C ALA A 311 23.51 -30.70 -9.99
N GLY A 312 22.23 -30.46 -10.01
CA GLY A 312 21.21 -31.28 -9.35
C GLY A 312 21.21 -32.73 -9.87
N ILE A 313 21.25 -32.91 -11.20
CA ILE A 313 21.31 -34.24 -11.81
C ILE A 313 22.63 -34.96 -11.44
N ALA A 314 23.77 -34.29 -11.54
CA ALA A 314 25.08 -34.87 -11.23
C ALA A 314 25.18 -35.34 -9.77
N ILE A 315 24.61 -34.56 -8.83
CA ILE A 315 24.55 -34.94 -7.41
C ILE A 315 23.58 -36.12 -7.19
N GLY A 316 22.41 -36.08 -7.85
CA GLY A 316 21.38 -37.11 -7.68
C GLY A 316 21.72 -38.46 -8.35
N SER A 317 22.61 -38.49 -9.35
CA SER A 317 23.03 -39.69 -10.09
C SER A 317 24.34 -40.31 -9.57
N SER A 318 24.99 -39.67 -8.59
CA SER A 318 26.19 -40.20 -7.93
C SER A 318 25.84 -41.15 -6.79
#